data_dfd649f595870826defcba49c76c4709
#
_entry.id   dfd649f595870826defcba49c76c4709
#
_cell.length_a   1.000
_cell.length_b   1.000
_cell.length_c   1.000
_cell.angle_alpha   90.00
_cell.angle_beta   90.00
_cell.angle_gamma   90.00
#
_symmetry.space_group_name_H-M   'P 1'
#
loop_
_entity.id
_entity.type
_entity.pdbx_description
1 polymer ?
#
loop_
_entity_poly.entity_id
_entity_poly.type
_entity_poly.pdbx_seq_one_letter_code
_entity_poly.pdbx_strand_id
1 'polypeptide(L)'
;MATQPNQALPNGYRLNEYTIVRKIGGGGFSMVYLARDDNNQSVAIKEYLPGQLVLRTEGSVLVQASSTENNNIFRHGMKCFFEEGRALACIDHPNVIRVTNFFRANDTVYMVMRFERGKTLQQHIQANRGTIRESFIRRVFAQLMNGLREVHTHKLLHLDIKPSNLYIRLDGSPVLIDFGAARQTLSQEETKLQPMYTPGFAAPEQYHNRERLGPWTDIYSVGASLYASLAGYPPQAADARLLNDNLVPATVNWRGAYSDQLLETIDQCLKLNYMERPQSVFSLQKVLMDNTAMKPSRTSLLTSIKRSLSRELF
;
A
#
# COMPACT_ATOMS: atom_id res chain seq x y z
N MET A 1 27.96 -1.93 11.62
CA MET A 1 28.34 -2.77 10.47
C MET A 1 27.24 -2.65 9.43
N ALA A 2 27.55 -2.29 8.18
CA ALA A 2 26.56 -2.28 7.10
C ALA A 2 26.06 -3.72 6.88
N THR A 3 24.77 -3.95 7.06
CA THR A 3 24.15 -5.27 6.80
C THR A 3 24.27 -5.56 5.31
N GLN A 4 24.89 -6.67 4.98
CA GLN A 4 24.98 -7.13 3.60
C GLN A 4 23.57 -7.37 3.06
N PRO A 5 23.20 -6.81 1.88
CA PRO A 5 21.85 -6.98 1.37
C PRO A 5 21.61 -8.45 0.99
N ASN A 6 20.44 -8.94 1.33
CA ASN A 6 20.00 -10.28 0.95
C ASN A 6 20.03 -10.48 -0.57
N GLN A 7 20.60 -11.60 -1.02
CA GLN A 7 20.66 -11.97 -2.43
C GLN A 7 19.29 -12.46 -2.93
N ALA A 8 18.95 -12.14 -4.16
CA ALA A 8 17.75 -12.65 -4.81
C ALA A 8 17.97 -14.09 -5.28
N LEU A 9 16.89 -14.86 -5.41
CA LEU A 9 16.93 -16.14 -6.12
C LEU A 9 17.39 -15.92 -7.57
N PRO A 10 18.21 -16.82 -8.14
CA PRO A 10 18.70 -16.69 -9.50
C PRO A 10 17.57 -16.73 -10.54
N ASN A 11 17.77 -16.02 -11.65
CA ASN A 11 16.90 -16.17 -12.81
C ASN A 11 16.99 -17.62 -13.34
N GLY A 12 15.85 -18.22 -13.70
CA GLY A 12 15.78 -19.61 -14.11
C GLY A 12 15.68 -20.61 -12.96
N TYR A 13 15.79 -20.18 -11.69
CA TYR A 13 15.66 -21.06 -10.53
C TYR A 13 14.27 -21.69 -10.47
N ARG A 14 14.24 -23.02 -10.34
CA ARG A 14 12.99 -23.78 -10.18
C ARG A 14 12.58 -23.80 -8.71
N LEU A 15 11.47 -23.16 -8.41
CA LEU A 15 10.87 -23.06 -7.08
C LEU A 15 9.52 -23.79 -7.08
N ASN A 16 9.52 -25.09 -6.72
CA ASN A 16 8.39 -25.99 -6.90
C ASN A 16 7.93 -26.01 -8.38
N GLU A 17 6.64 -25.76 -8.66
CA GLU A 17 6.06 -25.63 -10.01
C GLU A 17 6.34 -24.28 -10.69
N TYR A 18 7.09 -23.37 -10.03
CA TYR A 18 7.36 -22.03 -10.58
C TYR A 18 8.80 -21.88 -11.04
N THR A 19 9.04 -21.18 -12.14
CA THR A 19 10.38 -20.78 -12.60
C THR A 19 10.56 -19.28 -12.42
N ILE A 20 11.55 -18.87 -11.64
CA ILE A 20 11.87 -17.46 -11.39
C ILE A 20 12.36 -16.83 -12.69
N VAL A 21 11.68 -15.77 -13.12
CA VAL A 21 12.11 -14.97 -14.30
C VAL A 21 13.07 -13.87 -13.86
N ARG A 22 12.69 -13.07 -12.87
CA ARG A 22 13.51 -12.00 -12.30
C ARG A 22 12.90 -11.42 -11.03
N LYS A 23 13.72 -10.76 -10.22
CA LYS A 23 13.24 -9.88 -9.14
C LYS A 23 12.50 -8.68 -9.74
N ILE A 24 11.34 -8.33 -9.16
CA ILE A 24 10.51 -7.18 -9.58
C ILE A 24 10.27 -6.17 -8.47
N GLY A 25 10.57 -6.52 -7.22
CA GLY A 25 10.38 -5.65 -6.07
C GLY A 25 11.01 -6.23 -4.81
N GLY A 26 10.82 -5.53 -3.71
CA GLY A 26 11.27 -5.97 -2.39
C GLY A 26 11.54 -4.79 -1.47
N GLY A 27 11.67 -5.10 -0.20
CA GLY A 27 11.96 -4.15 0.87
C GLY A 27 12.67 -4.85 2.02
N GLY A 28 12.68 -4.26 3.20
CA GLY A 28 13.37 -4.82 4.37
C GLY A 28 12.86 -6.17 4.86
N PHE A 29 11.67 -6.62 4.44
CA PHE A 29 11.01 -7.85 4.92
C PHE A 29 10.77 -8.90 3.86
N SER A 30 10.78 -8.54 2.60
CA SER A 30 10.39 -9.45 1.54
C SER A 30 11.08 -9.13 0.22
N MET A 31 11.19 -10.14 -0.63
CA MET A 31 11.49 -9.99 -2.04
C MET A 31 10.31 -10.43 -2.88
N VAL A 32 10.10 -9.76 -4.01
CA VAL A 32 9.04 -10.10 -4.96
C VAL A 32 9.66 -10.44 -6.31
N TYR A 33 9.24 -11.58 -6.84
CA TYR A 33 9.72 -12.12 -8.11
C TYR A 33 8.57 -12.17 -9.12
N LEU A 34 8.89 -11.90 -10.39
CA LEU A 34 8.12 -12.41 -11.50
C LEU A 34 8.55 -13.86 -11.72
N ALA A 35 7.58 -14.76 -11.81
CA ALA A 35 7.81 -16.17 -12.11
C ALA A 35 6.79 -16.66 -13.17
N ARG A 36 7.04 -17.84 -13.69
CA ARG A 36 6.11 -18.57 -14.57
C ARG A 36 5.76 -19.89 -13.93
N ASP A 37 4.48 -20.26 -13.97
CA ASP A 37 4.01 -21.58 -13.59
C ASP A 37 4.24 -22.61 -14.72
N ASP A 38 3.87 -23.87 -14.49
CA ASP A 38 4.01 -24.96 -15.47
C ASP A 38 3.16 -24.75 -16.73
N ASN A 39 2.11 -23.92 -16.66
CA ASN A 39 1.29 -23.50 -17.80
C ASN A 39 1.85 -22.27 -18.51
N ASN A 40 3.08 -21.84 -18.16
CA ASN A 40 3.75 -20.64 -18.67
C ASN A 40 2.99 -19.33 -18.37
N GLN A 41 2.09 -19.33 -17.37
CA GLN A 41 1.39 -18.14 -16.92
C GLN A 41 2.28 -17.33 -15.96
N SER A 42 2.22 -16.00 -16.09
CA SER A 42 2.99 -15.11 -15.22
C SER A 42 2.32 -14.99 -13.85
N VAL A 43 3.11 -15.18 -12.79
CA VAL A 43 2.71 -14.99 -11.39
C VAL A 43 3.70 -14.07 -10.68
N ALA A 44 3.27 -13.43 -9.60
CA ALA A 44 4.14 -12.71 -8.68
C ALA A 44 4.35 -13.58 -7.44
N ILE A 45 5.60 -13.78 -7.03
CA ILE A 45 5.93 -14.57 -5.83
C ILE A 45 6.60 -13.64 -4.82
N LYS A 46 5.96 -13.49 -3.65
CA LYS A 46 6.49 -12.74 -2.51
C LYS A 46 7.16 -13.72 -1.55
N GLU A 47 8.45 -13.54 -1.32
CA GLU A 47 9.25 -14.29 -0.39
C GLU A 47 9.37 -13.53 0.93
N TYR A 48 9.16 -14.19 2.07
CA TYR A 48 9.43 -13.63 3.39
C TYR A 48 10.94 -13.65 3.67
N LEU A 49 11.58 -12.50 3.72
CA LEU A 49 13.03 -12.38 3.84
C LEU A 49 13.43 -11.11 4.64
N PRO A 50 13.16 -11.08 5.95
CA PRO A 50 13.47 -9.93 6.80
C PRO A 50 14.98 -9.77 6.99
N GLY A 51 15.59 -8.80 6.32
CA GLY A 51 17.05 -8.62 6.27
C GLY A 51 17.71 -8.27 7.61
N GLN A 52 16.93 -7.91 8.63
CA GLN A 52 17.43 -7.72 9.99
C GLN A 52 17.57 -9.03 10.77
N LEU A 53 16.87 -10.09 10.37
CA LEU A 53 16.82 -11.37 11.08
C LEU A 53 17.60 -12.47 10.35
N VAL A 54 17.60 -12.41 9.02
CA VAL A 54 18.11 -13.49 8.18
C VAL A 54 18.94 -12.96 7.02
N LEU A 55 19.82 -13.84 6.56
CA LEU A 55 20.67 -13.59 5.40
C LEU A 55 20.57 -14.75 4.41
N ARG A 56 20.47 -14.42 3.13
CA ARG A 56 20.82 -15.31 2.03
C ARG A 56 22.12 -14.82 1.42
N THR A 57 23.16 -15.64 1.50
CA THR A 57 24.47 -15.36 0.95
C THR A 57 24.50 -15.62 -0.56
N GLU A 58 25.50 -15.08 -1.24
CA GLU A 58 25.76 -15.32 -2.65
C GLU A 58 26.01 -16.83 -2.89
N GLY A 59 25.40 -17.37 -3.95
CA GLY A 59 25.50 -18.79 -4.31
C GLY A 59 24.57 -19.72 -3.50
N SER A 60 23.90 -19.23 -2.45
CA SER A 60 22.93 -20.02 -1.67
C SER A 60 21.50 -19.67 -2.07
N VAL A 61 20.62 -20.67 -2.04
CA VAL A 61 19.16 -20.49 -2.13
C VAL A 61 18.51 -20.52 -0.74
N LEU A 62 19.21 -21.08 0.25
CA LEU A 62 18.70 -21.22 1.62
C LEU A 62 18.83 -19.90 2.40
N VAL A 63 17.85 -19.66 3.25
CA VAL A 63 17.81 -18.52 4.17
C VAL A 63 18.31 -18.96 5.53
N GLN A 64 19.24 -18.23 6.12
CA GLN A 64 19.83 -18.54 7.41
C GLN A 64 19.60 -17.40 8.40
N ALA A 65 19.18 -17.74 9.62
CA ALA A 65 19.06 -16.76 10.69
C ALA A 65 20.46 -16.32 11.17
N SER A 66 20.62 -15.03 11.47
CA SER A 66 21.89 -14.44 11.91
C SER A 66 22.26 -14.81 13.37
N SER A 67 21.28 -15.28 14.16
CA SER A 67 21.47 -15.79 15.55
C SER A 67 20.34 -16.73 15.93
N THR A 68 20.51 -17.46 17.06
CA THR A 68 19.47 -18.31 17.63
C THR A 68 18.23 -17.52 18.05
N GLU A 69 18.43 -16.32 18.62
CA GLU A 69 17.34 -15.40 18.98
C GLU A 69 16.56 -14.96 17.73
N ASN A 70 17.27 -14.53 16.70
CA ASN A 70 16.66 -14.12 15.42
C ASN A 70 15.93 -15.29 14.73
N ASN A 71 16.38 -16.53 14.91
CA ASN A 71 15.68 -17.71 14.36
C ASN A 71 14.29 -17.89 14.96
N ASN A 72 14.11 -17.67 16.27
CA ASN A 72 12.80 -17.78 16.91
C ASN A 72 11.84 -16.69 16.39
N ILE A 73 12.34 -15.45 16.30
CA ILE A 73 11.56 -14.31 15.75
C ILE A 73 11.22 -14.57 14.28
N PHE A 74 12.17 -15.06 13.49
CA PHE A 74 11.97 -15.37 12.08
C PHE A 74 10.92 -16.48 11.90
N ARG A 75 10.96 -17.57 12.69
CA ARG A 75 9.94 -18.63 12.65
C ARG A 75 8.54 -18.11 13.00
N HIS A 76 8.44 -17.23 13.99
CA HIS A 76 7.17 -16.58 14.32
C HIS A 76 6.67 -15.73 13.15
N GLY A 77 7.54 -14.93 12.56
CA GLY A 77 7.20 -14.10 11.39
C GLY A 77 6.80 -14.91 10.15
N MET A 78 7.44 -16.07 9.91
CA MET A 78 7.00 -17.02 8.87
C MET A 78 5.57 -17.51 9.11
N LYS A 79 5.21 -17.82 10.36
CA LYS A 79 3.85 -18.24 10.71
C LYS A 79 2.85 -17.12 10.43
N CYS A 80 3.16 -15.89 10.85
CA CYS A 80 2.30 -14.74 10.61
C CYS A 80 2.12 -14.43 9.12
N PHE A 81 3.20 -14.52 8.33
CA PHE A 81 3.15 -14.34 6.88
C PHE A 81 2.30 -15.43 6.20
N PHE A 82 2.36 -16.66 6.69
CA PHE A 82 1.55 -17.76 6.19
C PHE A 82 0.06 -17.56 6.51
N GLU A 83 -0.26 -17.17 7.75
CA GLU A 83 -1.64 -16.89 8.17
C GLU A 83 -2.23 -15.67 7.39
N GLU A 84 -1.42 -14.64 7.11
CA GLU A 84 -1.80 -13.53 6.24
C GLU A 84 -2.16 -14.04 4.84
N GLY A 85 -1.28 -14.85 4.23
CA GLY A 85 -1.53 -15.45 2.92
C GLY A 85 -2.80 -16.28 2.89
N ARG A 86 -3.04 -17.08 3.93
CA ARG A 86 -4.24 -17.89 4.09
C ARG A 86 -5.50 -17.03 4.18
N ALA A 87 -5.47 -15.97 4.96
CA ALA A 87 -6.59 -15.05 5.10
C ALA A 87 -6.89 -14.33 3.78
N LEU A 88 -5.86 -13.85 3.08
CA LEU A 88 -5.99 -13.20 1.77
C LEU A 88 -6.48 -14.15 0.67
N ALA A 89 -6.14 -15.43 0.72
CA ALA A 89 -6.59 -16.43 -0.25
C ALA A 89 -8.13 -16.62 -0.23
N CYS A 90 -8.78 -16.30 0.91
CA CYS A 90 -10.23 -16.34 1.05
C CYS A 90 -10.93 -15.13 0.38
N ILE A 91 -10.19 -14.07 0.02
CA ILE A 91 -10.75 -12.86 -0.58
C ILE A 91 -10.69 -12.99 -2.10
N ASP A 92 -11.85 -12.94 -2.75
CA ASP A 92 -11.96 -12.86 -4.20
C ASP A 92 -12.65 -11.56 -4.60
N HIS A 93 -11.86 -10.51 -4.82
CA HIS A 93 -12.36 -9.18 -5.16
C HIS A 93 -11.43 -8.50 -6.18
N PRO A 94 -11.95 -7.84 -7.23
CA PRO A 94 -11.13 -7.26 -8.31
C PRO A 94 -10.15 -6.18 -7.83
N ASN A 95 -10.41 -5.52 -6.72
CA ASN A 95 -9.55 -4.47 -6.15
C ASN A 95 -8.65 -4.95 -4.99
N VAL A 96 -8.57 -6.26 -4.75
CA VAL A 96 -7.64 -6.90 -3.79
C VAL A 96 -6.75 -7.87 -4.56
N ILE A 97 -5.47 -7.92 -4.20
CA ILE A 97 -4.55 -8.86 -4.84
C ILE A 97 -4.99 -10.30 -4.60
N ARG A 98 -5.11 -11.07 -5.67
CA ARG A 98 -5.49 -12.47 -5.58
C ARG A 98 -4.30 -13.33 -5.19
N VAL A 99 -4.34 -13.92 -4.01
CA VAL A 99 -3.41 -14.98 -3.59
C VAL A 99 -3.90 -16.31 -4.14
N THR A 100 -3.04 -17.03 -4.84
CA THR A 100 -3.38 -18.30 -5.51
C THR A 100 -2.74 -19.50 -4.86
N ASN A 101 -1.58 -19.32 -4.21
CA ASN A 101 -0.86 -20.39 -3.53
C ASN A 101 0.06 -19.81 -2.46
N PHE A 102 0.44 -20.64 -1.49
CA PHE A 102 1.48 -20.33 -0.50
C PHE A 102 2.13 -21.64 -0.06
N PHE A 103 3.45 -21.63 0.11
CA PHE A 103 4.21 -22.82 0.46
C PHE A 103 5.51 -22.48 1.18
N ARG A 104 6.16 -23.51 1.71
CA ARG A 104 7.46 -23.42 2.37
C ARG A 104 8.54 -24.03 1.47
N ALA A 105 9.64 -23.31 1.28
CA ALA A 105 10.85 -23.77 0.60
C ALA A 105 12.05 -22.92 1.05
N ASN A 106 13.28 -23.38 0.79
CA ASN A 106 14.53 -22.65 1.06
C ASN A 106 14.64 -22.07 2.48
N ASP A 107 14.08 -22.78 3.47
CA ASP A 107 13.99 -22.37 4.88
C ASP A 107 13.19 -21.08 5.13
N THR A 108 12.33 -20.68 4.19
CA THR A 108 11.41 -19.57 4.32
C THR A 108 10.02 -19.90 3.75
N VAL A 109 9.17 -18.92 3.61
CA VAL A 109 7.79 -19.05 3.09
C VAL A 109 7.56 -18.12 1.92
N TYR A 110 6.73 -18.58 1.00
CA TYR A 110 6.39 -17.91 -0.24
C TYR A 110 4.89 -17.78 -0.39
N MET A 111 4.45 -16.63 -0.91
CA MET A 111 3.07 -16.35 -1.28
C MET A 111 3.03 -16.10 -2.78
N VAL A 112 2.22 -16.87 -3.49
CA VAL A 112 2.01 -16.73 -4.94
C VAL A 112 0.77 -15.91 -5.18
N MET A 113 0.89 -14.90 -6.02
CA MET A 113 -0.17 -13.95 -6.33
C MET A 113 -0.34 -13.85 -7.84
N ARG A 114 -1.54 -13.50 -8.27
CA ARG A 114 -1.78 -13.10 -9.66
C ARG A 114 -0.85 -11.96 -10.05
N PHE A 115 -0.18 -12.10 -11.18
CA PHE A 115 0.67 -11.02 -11.70
C PHE A 115 -0.20 -9.94 -12.34
N GLU A 116 -0.05 -8.71 -11.87
CA GLU A 116 -0.76 -7.54 -12.39
C GLU A 116 0.18 -6.69 -13.25
N ARG A 117 -0.34 -6.15 -14.37
CA ARG A 117 0.41 -5.23 -15.23
C ARG A 117 -0.05 -3.80 -14.99
N GLY A 118 0.89 -2.90 -14.72
CA GLY A 118 0.56 -1.49 -14.45
C GLY A 118 1.68 -0.76 -13.73
N LYS A 119 1.32 0.18 -12.89
CA LYS A 119 2.24 1.00 -12.08
C LYS A 119 1.66 1.22 -10.69
N THR A 120 2.51 1.45 -9.69
CA THR A 120 2.03 1.89 -8.39
C THR A 120 1.47 3.32 -8.47
N LEU A 121 0.53 3.66 -7.57
CA LEU A 121 0.07 5.05 -7.43
C LEU A 121 1.24 5.99 -7.11
N GLN A 122 2.25 5.52 -6.37
CA GLN A 122 3.48 6.28 -6.10
C GLN A 122 4.19 6.69 -7.41
N GLN A 123 4.36 5.75 -8.32
CA GLN A 123 4.96 6.04 -9.64
C GLN A 123 4.10 6.98 -10.47
N HIS A 124 2.76 6.84 -10.35
CA HIS A 124 1.82 7.74 -11.02
C HIS A 124 1.91 9.17 -10.45
N ILE A 125 1.98 9.33 -9.12
CA ILE A 125 2.16 10.61 -8.44
C ILE A 125 3.48 11.27 -8.88
N GLN A 126 4.59 10.50 -8.88
CA GLN A 126 5.90 11.03 -9.27
C GLN A 126 5.95 11.53 -10.71
N ALA A 127 5.27 10.81 -11.62
CA ALA A 127 5.19 11.20 -13.03
C ALA A 127 4.26 12.41 -13.30
N ASN A 128 3.32 12.73 -12.38
CA ASN A 128 2.29 13.73 -12.57
C ASN A 128 2.20 14.72 -11.40
N ARG A 129 3.33 15.08 -10.79
CA ARG A 129 3.36 15.99 -9.62
C ARG A 129 2.63 17.28 -9.90
N GLY A 130 1.68 17.63 -9.02
CA GLY A 130 0.90 18.87 -9.09
C GLY A 130 -0.13 18.93 -10.23
N THR A 131 -0.30 17.86 -11.01
CA THR A 131 -1.21 17.82 -12.16
C THR A 131 -2.26 16.70 -12.10
N ILE A 132 -2.33 15.97 -10.98
CA ILE A 132 -3.29 14.89 -10.80
C ILE A 132 -4.71 15.45 -10.73
N ARG A 133 -5.58 15.00 -11.63
CA ARG A 133 -6.97 15.46 -11.71
C ARG A 133 -7.81 14.84 -10.60
N GLU A 134 -8.73 15.62 -10.03
CA GLU A 134 -9.67 15.13 -9.03
C GLU A 134 -10.49 13.93 -9.52
N SER A 135 -10.90 13.93 -10.80
CA SER A 135 -11.64 12.80 -11.40
C SER A 135 -10.85 11.48 -11.37
N PHE A 136 -9.52 11.52 -11.54
CA PHE A 136 -8.67 10.36 -11.39
C PHE A 136 -8.62 9.89 -9.92
N ILE A 137 -8.41 10.81 -8.99
CA ILE A 137 -8.37 10.52 -7.55
C ILE A 137 -9.67 9.86 -7.11
N ARG A 138 -10.82 10.48 -7.38
CA ARG A 138 -12.13 9.95 -7.01
C ARG A 138 -12.39 8.57 -7.58
N ARG A 139 -12.11 8.36 -8.88
CA ARG A 139 -12.31 7.07 -9.54
C ARG A 139 -11.44 5.97 -8.91
N VAL A 140 -10.16 6.25 -8.68
CA VAL A 140 -9.21 5.26 -8.11
C VAL A 140 -9.59 4.95 -6.67
N PHE A 141 -9.79 5.96 -5.84
CA PHE A 141 -10.05 5.73 -4.42
C PHE A 141 -11.46 5.17 -4.17
N ALA A 142 -12.48 5.55 -4.94
CA ALA A 142 -13.80 4.94 -4.83
C ALA A 142 -13.79 3.42 -5.10
N GLN A 143 -13.03 2.98 -6.13
CA GLN A 143 -12.87 1.55 -6.41
C GLN A 143 -12.00 0.86 -5.36
N LEU A 144 -10.94 1.52 -4.89
CA LEU A 144 -10.10 1.02 -3.81
C LEU A 144 -10.92 0.73 -2.54
N MET A 145 -11.89 1.62 -2.22
CA MET A 145 -12.78 1.44 -1.08
C MET A 145 -13.65 0.18 -1.20
N ASN A 146 -14.00 -0.27 -2.42
CA ASN A 146 -14.69 -1.56 -2.60
C ASN A 146 -13.81 -2.71 -2.09
N GLY A 147 -12.54 -2.75 -2.51
CA GLY A 147 -11.58 -3.76 -2.06
C GLY A 147 -11.33 -3.70 -0.55
N LEU A 148 -11.16 -2.49 0.00
CA LEU A 148 -10.91 -2.33 1.43
C LEU A 148 -12.13 -2.71 2.28
N ARG A 149 -13.34 -2.45 1.79
CA ARG A 149 -14.58 -2.91 2.45
C ARG A 149 -14.65 -4.42 2.50
N GLU A 150 -14.28 -5.10 1.41
CA GLU A 150 -14.22 -6.56 1.37
C GLU A 150 -13.22 -7.11 2.39
N VAL A 151 -12.03 -6.51 2.49
CA VAL A 151 -11.03 -6.85 3.52
C VAL A 151 -11.62 -6.72 4.93
N HIS A 152 -12.30 -5.60 5.23
CA HIS A 152 -12.91 -5.37 6.54
C HIS A 152 -14.08 -6.33 6.83
N THR A 153 -14.84 -6.75 5.81
CA THR A 153 -15.90 -7.76 5.95
C THR A 153 -15.34 -9.10 6.43
N HIS A 154 -14.13 -9.44 6.02
CA HIS A 154 -13.38 -10.61 6.49
C HIS A 154 -12.67 -10.38 7.84
N LYS A 155 -13.00 -9.27 8.56
CA LYS A 155 -12.40 -8.89 9.85
C LYS A 155 -10.86 -8.73 9.79
N LEU A 156 -10.36 -8.36 8.63
CA LEU A 156 -8.96 -8.06 8.40
C LEU A 156 -8.77 -6.54 8.29
N LEU A 157 -7.58 -6.07 8.62
CA LEU A 157 -7.13 -4.71 8.37
C LEU A 157 -5.92 -4.77 7.43
N HIS A 158 -5.78 -3.75 6.57
CA HIS A 158 -4.64 -3.69 5.65
C HIS A 158 -3.36 -3.22 6.35
N LEU A 159 -3.45 -2.17 7.16
CA LEU A 159 -2.44 -1.60 8.06
C LEU A 159 -1.15 -1.05 7.41
N ASP A 160 -1.05 -1.05 6.07
CA ASP A 160 0.07 -0.46 5.33
C ASP A 160 -0.42 0.17 4.00
N ILE A 161 -1.58 0.85 4.04
CA ILE A 161 -2.10 1.57 2.86
C ILE A 161 -1.21 2.79 2.62
N LYS A 162 -0.60 2.81 1.43
CA LYS A 162 0.25 3.91 0.94
C LYS A 162 0.33 3.85 -0.58
N PRO A 163 0.72 4.93 -1.26
CA PRO A 163 0.75 4.95 -2.72
C PRO A 163 1.59 3.86 -3.39
N SER A 164 2.63 3.33 -2.73
CA SER A 164 3.44 2.22 -3.26
C SER A 164 2.72 0.87 -3.18
N ASN A 165 1.70 0.73 -2.31
CA ASN A 165 0.90 -0.49 -2.12
C ASN A 165 -0.46 -0.41 -2.83
N LEU A 166 -0.71 0.66 -3.58
CA LEU A 166 -1.86 0.86 -4.45
C LEU A 166 -1.40 0.71 -5.90
N TYR A 167 -1.79 -0.38 -6.55
CA TYR A 167 -1.35 -0.69 -7.89
C TYR A 167 -2.44 -0.34 -8.90
N ILE A 168 -2.10 0.44 -9.92
CA ILE A 168 -3.02 0.86 -10.98
C ILE A 168 -2.73 0.00 -12.22
N ARG A 169 -3.69 -0.83 -12.59
CA ARG A 169 -3.61 -1.68 -13.79
C ARG A 169 -3.61 -0.84 -15.07
N LEU A 170 -3.31 -1.48 -16.21
CA LEU A 170 -3.31 -0.80 -17.51
C LEU A 170 -4.69 -0.26 -17.92
N ASP A 171 -5.77 -0.86 -17.44
CA ASP A 171 -7.16 -0.39 -17.63
C ASP A 171 -7.55 0.77 -16.69
N GLY A 172 -6.65 1.16 -15.78
CA GLY A 172 -6.84 2.21 -14.78
C GLY A 172 -7.56 1.76 -13.51
N SER A 173 -7.89 0.46 -13.36
CA SER A 173 -8.48 -0.08 -12.12
C SER A 173 -7.41 -0.26 -11.03
N PRO A 174 -7.70 0.09 -9.75
CA PRO A 174 -6.76 -0.08 -8.65
C PRO A 174 -6.83 -1.46 -8.03
N VAL A 175 -5.71 -1.91 -7.47
CA VAL A 175 -5.58 -3.12 -6.65
C VAL A 175 -4.81 -2.79 -5.38
N LEU A 176 -5.34 -3.22 -4.24
CA LEU A 176 -4.63 -3.28 -2.96
C LEU A 176 -3.61 -4.42 -3.01
N ILE A 177 -2.36 -4.10 -2.76
CA ILE A 177 -1.28 -5.08 -2.68
C ILE A 177 -0.54 -4.90 -1.34
N ASP A 178 0.18 -5.92 -0.92
CA ASP A 178 1.16 -5.85 0.16
C ASP A 178 0.57 -5.47 1.54
N PHE A 179 -0.18 -6.39 2.13
CA PHE A 179 -0.78 -6.24 3.46
C PHE A 179 0.29 -6.21 4.57
N GLY A 180 0.10 -5.36 5.57
CA GLY A 180 1.09 -5.12 6.62
C GLY A 180 0.93 -5.98 7.88
N ALA A 181 -0.05 -6.90 7.94
CA ALA A 181 -0.40 -7.63 9.14
C ALA A 181 0.77 -8.48 9.70
N ALA A 182 1.53 -9.15 8.83
CA ALA A 182 2.70 -9.93 9.24
C ALA A 182 3.80 -9.07 9.90
N ARG A 183 3.97 -7.84 9.44
CA ARG A 183 4.94 -6.89 10.02
C ARG A 183 4.53 -6.44 11.41
N GLN A 184 3.23 -6.27 11.64
CA GLN A 184 2.71 -5.76 12.90
C GLN A 184 2.75 -6.80 14.02
N THR A 185 2.57 -8.07 13.69
CA THR A 185 2.65 -9.15 14.68
C THR A 185 4.08 -9.30 15.22
N LEU A 186 5.09 -9.12 14.38
CA LEU A 186 6.50 -9.15 14.80
C LEU A 186 6.86 -8.04 15.80
N SER A 187 6.16 -6.93 15.76
CA SER A 187 6.40 -5.82 16.68
C SER A 187 5.61 -5.95 17.99
N GLN A 188 4.76 -6.97 18.17
CA GLN A 188 4.02 -7.23 19.42
C GLN A 188 4.83 -8.00 20.47
N GLU A 189 5.79 -8.81 20.06
CA GLU A 189 6.70 -9.45 21.00
C GLU A 189 7.72 -8.42 21.47
N GLU A 190 8.16 -8.48 22.74
CA GLU A 190 9.17 -7.62 23.40
C GLU A 190 10.55 -7.65 22.72
N THR A 191 10.55 -7.84 21.41
CA THR A 191 11.76 -7.94 20.62
C THR A 191 12.28 -6.54 20.28
N LYS A 192 13.60 -6.38 20.33
CA LYS A 192 14.38 -5.18 19.98
C LYS A 192 14.18 -4.68 18.52
N LEU A 193 13.24 -5.27 17.78
CA LEU A 193 12.88 -4.84 16.43
C LEU A 193 11.97 -3.63 16.53
N GLN A 194 12.45 -2.51 16.03
CA GLN A 194 11.63 -1.29 15.93
C GLN A 194 10.38 -1.57 15.09
N PRO A 195 9.20 -1.10 15.54
CA PRO A 195 7.98 -1.21 14.76
C PRO A 195 8.20 -0.57 13.39
N MET A 196 7.96 -1.33 12.30
CA MET A 196 8.22 -0.82 10.97
C MET A 196 6.94 -0.26 10.36
N TYR A 197 6.61 0.95 10.77
CA TYR A 197 5.56 1.75 10.16
C TYR A 197 6.14 2.56 8.99
N THR A 198 5.27 2.90 8.04
CA THR A 198 5.66 3.84 6.99
C THR A 198 5.35 5.26 7.49
N PRO A 199 6.36 6.05 7.85
CA PRO A 199 6.13 7.41 8.35
C PRO A 199 5.27 8.23 7.38
N GLY A 200 4.34 8.99 7.94
CA GLY A 200 3.38 9.79 7.20
C GLY A 200 2.10 9.03 6.78
N PHE A 201 2.12 7.70 6.70
CA PHE A 201 0.95 6.90 6.31
C PHE A 201 0.34 6.13 7.47
N ALA A 202 1.14 5.73 8.47
CA ALA A 202 0.68 5.01 9.64
C ALA A 202 -0.11 5.92 10.59
N ALA A 203 -1.24 5.41 11.09
CA ALA A 203 -2.09 6.11 12.03
C ALA A 203 -1.49 6.16 13.45
N PRO A 204 -1.84 7.14 14.31
CA PRO A 204 -1.29 7.29 15.65
C PRO A 204 -1.40 6.03 16.52
N GLU A 205 -2.54 5.33 16.46
CA GLU A 205 -2.80 4.11 17.21
C GLU A 205 -1.91 2.92 16.81
N GLN A 206 -1.32 2.93 15.63
CA GLN A 206 -0.36 1.92 15.23
C GLN A 206 0.95 2.03 16.03
N TYR A 207 1.34 3.25 16.43
CA TYR A 207 2.57 3.50 17.18
C TYR A 207 2.43 3.18 18.68
N HIS A 208 1.28 3.51 19.27
CA HIS A 208 1.18 3.58 20.74
C HIS A 208 0.05 2.76 21.35
N ASN A 209 -0.97 2.35 20.58
CA ASN A 209 -2.16 1.73 21.18
C ASN A 209 -2.87 0.77 20.23
N ARG A 210 -2.29 -0.40 20.06
CA ARG A 210 -2.77 -1.41 19.10
C ARG A 210 -4.12 -2.03 19.44
N GLU A 211 -4.54 -1.97 20.68
CA GLU A 211 -5.88 -2.40 21.10
C GLU A 211 -6.99 -1.54 20.45
N ARG A 212 -6.61 -0.36 19.95
CA ARG A 212 -7.51 0.57 19.27
C ARG A 212 -7.46 0.49 17.75
N LEU A 213 -6.82 -0.53 17.18
CA LEU A 213 -6.82 -0.74 15.74
C LEU A 213 -8.23 -1.09 15.25
N GLY A 214 -8.63 -0.50 14.13
CA GLY A 214 -9.92 -0.72 13.53
C GLY A 214 -10.00 -0.17 12.10
N PRO A 215 -11.16 -0.22 11.45
CA PRO A 215 -11.35 0.33 10.09
C PRO A 215 -10.87 1.78 9.94
N TRP A 216 -11.01 2.58 10.97
CA TRP A 216 -10.54 3.96 11.05
C TRP A 216 -9.01 4.11 10.94
N THR A 217 -8.24 3.05 11.26
CA THR A 217 -6.78 3.02 11.10
C THR A 217 -6.41 3.00 9.62
N ASP A 218 -7.05 2.14 8.84
CA ASP A 218 -6.87 2.10 7.39
C ASP A 218 -7.41 3.39 6.73
N ILE A 219 -8.48 3.98 7.27
CA ILE A 219 -9.04 5.26 6.80
C ILE A 219 -8.04 6.40 6.97
N TYR A 220 -7.28 6.45 8.06
CA TYR A 220 -6.17 7.41 8.20
C TYR A 220 -5.15 7.25 7.06
N SER A 221 -4.73 6.02 6.81
CA SER A 221 -3.76 5.70 5.75
C SER A 221 -4.28 6.02 4.34
N VAL A 222 -5.60 5.86 4.12
CA VAL A 222 -6.28 6.33 2.90
C VAL A 222 -6.22 7.84 2.79
N GLY A 223 -6.54 8.59 3.86
CA GLY A 223 -6.43 10.05 3.91
C GLY A 223 -5.02 10.54 3.62
N ALA A 224 -4.01 9.86 4.21
CA ALA A 224 -2.61 10.14 3.95
C ALA A 224 -2.20 9.87 2.49
N SER A 225 -2.75 8.83 1.88
CA SER A 225 -2.53 8.52 0.46
C SER A 225 -3.22 9.50 -0.48
N LEU A 226 -4.41 9.98 -0.11
CA LEU A 226 -5.09 11.09 -0.80
C LEU A 226 -4.26 12.39 -0.71
N TYR A 227 -3.84 12.77 0.50
CA TYR A 227 -2.96 13.93 0.72
C TYR A 227 -1.69 13.84 -0.14
N ALA A 228 -1.00 12.69 -0.09
CA ALA A 228 0.21 12.46 -0.89
C ALA A 228 -0.05 12.52 -2.40
N SER A 229 -1.27 12.18 -2.86
CA SER A 229 -1.66 12.31 -4.26
C SER A 229 -1.75 13.76 -4.72
N LEU A 230 -2.09 14.68 -3.81
CA LEU A 230 -2.13 16.13 -4.09
C LEU A 230 -0.76 16.77 -3.92
N ALA A 231 -0.07 16.44 -2.82
CA ALA A 231 1.21 17.04 -2.42
C ALA A 231 2.41 16.56 -3.25
N GLY A 232 2.39 15.29 -3.70
CA GLY A 232 3.56 14.62 -4.27
C GLY A 232 4.54 14.05 -3.23
N TYR A 233 4.24 14.21 -1.93
CA TYR A 233 5.00 13.70 -0.78
C TYR A 233 4.04 13.31 0.36
N PRO A 234 4.47 12.45 1.32
CA PRO A 234 3.61 12.05 2.45
C PRO A 234 3.34 13.23 3.39
N PRO A 235 2.22 13.23 4.13
CA PRO A 235 1.99 14.18 5.22
C PRO A 235 3.00 13.97 6.36
N GLN A 236 3.06 14.91 7.31
CA GLN A 236 3.85 14.76 8.54
C GLN A 236 3.46 13.47 9.26
N ALA A 237 4.45 12.71 9.73
CA ALA A 237 4.23 11.45 10.43
C ALA A 237 3.41 11.64 11.71
N ALA A 238 2.50 10.70 12.00
CA ALA A 238 1.52 10.84 13.07
C ALA A 238 2.15 10.93 14.46
N ASP A 239 3.25 10.23 14.72
CA ASP A 239 4.03 10.32 15.95
C ASP A 239 4.63 11.72 16.16
N ALA A 240 5.17 12.32 15.09
CA ALA A 240 5.66 13.69 15.12
C ALA A 240 4.52 14.71 15.28
N ARG A 241 3.34 14.46 14.69
CA ARG A 241 2.15 15.32 14.87
C ARG A 241 1.62 15.30 16.29
N LEU A 242 1.70 14.16 16.99
CA LEU A 242 1.30 14.07 18.40
C LEU A 242 2.16 14.96 19.30
N LEU A 243 3.41 15.22 18.92
CA LEU A 243 4.31 16.11 19.66
C LEU A 243 4.12 17.58 19.24
N ASN A 244 4.04 17.83 17.95
CA ASN A 244 3.86 19.16 17.36
C ASN A 244 3.21 19.01 15.99
N ASP A 245 1.92 19.32 15.89
CA ASP A 245 1.15 19.21 14.65
C ASP A 245 1.36 20.43 13.74
N ASN A 246 2.25 20.26 12.76
CA ASN A 246 2.53 21.24 11.73
C ASN A 246 1.88 20.88 10.37
N LEU A 247 0.99 19.87 10.34
CA LEU A 247 0.32 19.50 9.12
C LEU A 247 -0.63 20.61 8.68
N VAL A 248 -0.34 21.22 7.54
CA VAL A 248 -1.26 22.19 6.93
C VAL A 248 -2.46 21.43 6.37
N PRO A 249 -3.70 21.77 6.76
CA PRO A 249 -4.90 21.12 6.25
C PRO A 249 -5.02 21.17 4.74
N ALA A 250 -5.58 20.15 4.13
CA ALA A 250 -5.81 20.09 2.69
C ALA A 250 -6.73 21.23 2.22
N THR A 251 -7.74 21.57 3.03
CA THR A 251 -8.65 22.71 2.80
C THR A 251 -7.94 24.07 2.73
N VAL A 252 -6.75 24.18 3.31
CA VAL A 252 -5.92 25.41 3.23
C VAL A 252 -4.98 25.33 2.03
N ASN A 253 -4.22 24.22 1.90
CA ASN A 253 -3.18 24.07 0.89
C ASN A 253 -3.72 24.09 -0.56
N TRP A 254 -4.88 23.49 -0.81
CA TRP A 254 -5.40 23.28 -2.17
C TRP A 254 -6.77 23.91 -2.39
N ARG A 255 -7.14 24.92 -1.58
CA ARG A 255 -8.38 25.70 -1.76
C ARG A 255 -8.48 26.23 -3.19
N GLY A 256 -9.60 25.93 -3.84
CA GLY A 256 -9.84 26.35 -5.23
C GLY A 256 -9.16 25.52 -6.31
N ALA A 257 -8.22 24.63 -5.96
CA ALA A 257 -7.60 23.69 -6.90
C ALA A 257 -8.41 22.39 -7.02
N TYR A 258 -8.98 21.94 -5.89
CA TYR A 258 -9.86 20.77 -5.79
C TYR A 258 -11.19 21.16 -5.14
N SER A 259 -12.19 20.30 -5.18
CA SER A 259 -13.48 20.54 -4.52
C SER A 259 -13.32 20.59 -3.00
N ASP A 260 -14.11 21.45 -2.35
CA ASP A 260 -14.08 21.58 -0.89
C ASP A 260 -14.42 20.25 -0.22
N GLN A 261 -15.36 19.47 -0.79
CA GLN A 261 -15.75 18.15 -0.30
C GLN A 261 -14.57 17.15 -0.27
N LEU A 262 -13.71 17.10 -1.33
CA LEU A 262 -12.53 16.22 -1.34
C LEU A 262 -11.53 16.67 -0.27
N LEU A 263 -11.28 17.98 -0.17
CA LEU A 263 -10.32 18.52 0.78
C LEU A 263 -10.75 18.29 2.24
N GLU A 264 -12.01 18.56 2.56
CA GLU A 264 -12.59 18.26 3.87
C GLU A 264 -12.52 16.77 4.22
N THR A 265 -12.76 15.91 3.23
CA THR A 265 -12.65 14.46 3.41
C THR A 265 -11.23 14.05 3.80
N ILE A 266 -10.22 14.62 3.15
CA ILE A 266 -8.81 14.36 3.48
C ILE A 266 -8.52 14.80 4.92
N ASP A 267 -8.94 16.01 5.30
CA ASP A 267 -8.72 16.55 6.63
C ASP A 267 -9.44 15.73 7.71
N GLN A 268 -10.65 15.24 7.44
CA GLN A 268 -11.38 14.34 8.35
C GLN A 268 -10.67 13.00 8.54
N CYS A 269 -10.16 12.39 7.46
CA CYS A 269 -9.43 11.14 7.55
C CYS A 269 -8.11 11.29 8.35
N LEU A 270 -7.48 12.46 8.30
CA LEU A 270 -6.20 12.74 8.96
C LEU A 270 -6.32 13.23 10.41
N LYS A 271 -7.50 13.23 11.02
CA LYS A 271 -7.68 13.52 12.46
C LYS A 271 -6.82 12.57 13.31
N LEU A 272 -6.09 13.11 14.29
CA LEU A 272 -5.26 12.30 15.17
C LEU A 272 -6.10 11.41 16.09
N ASN A 273 -7.22 11.93 16.60
CA ASN A 273 -8.18 11.14 17.35
C ASN A 273 -8.98 10.24 16.38
N TYR A 274 -8.84 8.92 16.53
CA TYR A 274 -9.51 7.95 15.67
C TYR A 274 -11.05 8.02 15.73
N MET A 275 -11.63 8.47 16.86
CA MET A 275 -13.09 8.63 17.00
C MET A 275 -13.66 9.78 16.15
N GLU A 276 -12.82 10.74 15.75
CA GLU A 276 -13.22 11.87 14.92
C GLU A 276 -13.16 11.56 13.42
N ARG A 277 -12.58 10.41 13.05
CA ARG A 277 -12.50 9.95 11.65
C ARG A 277 -13.79 9.29 11.22
N PRO A 278 -14.04 9.15 9.90
CA PRO A 278 -15.06 8.22 9.41
C PRO A 278 -14.85 6.83 10.00
N GLN A 279 -15.92 6.23 10.56
CA GLN A 279 -15.81 4.95 11.27
C GLN A 279 -15.96 3.74 10.36
N SER A 280 -16.34 3.95 9.09
CA SER A 280 -16.45 2.88 8.09
C SER A 280 -15.98 3.35 6.72
N VAL A 281 -15.44 2.40 5.95
CA VAL A 281 -15.05 2.63 4.56
C VAL A 281 -16.23 3.02 3.68
N PHE A 282 -17.45 2.53 4.01
CA PHE A 282 -18.67 2.84 3.26
C PHE A 282 -19.01 4.33 3.30
N SER A 283 -18.91 4.96 4.48
CA SER A 283 -19.18 6.41 4.61
C SER A 283 -18.20 7.24 3.78
N LEU A 284 -16.91 6.88 3.81
CA LEU A 284 -15.87 7.53 3.02
C LEU A 284 -16.08 7.35 1.52
N GLN A 285 -16.42 6.14 1.09
CA GLN A 285 -16.68 5.82 -0.32
C GLN A 285 -17.81 6.65 -0.90
N LYS A 286 -18.92 6.81 -0.16
CA LYS A 286 -20.07 7.60 -0.59
C LYS A 286 -19.68 9.03 -0.95
N VAL A 287 -18.83 9.66 -0.14
CA VAL A 287 -18.31 11.02 -0.41
C VAL A 287 -17.44 11.05 -1.67
N LEU A 288 -16.57 10.07 -1.85
CA LEU A 288 -15.71 10.00 -3.03
C LEU A 288 -16.47 9.72 -4.34
N MET A 289 -17.63 9.06 -4.28
CA MET A 289 -18.48 8.78 -5.44
C MET A 289 -19.38 9.95 -5.82
N ASP A 290 -19.62 10.89 -4.91
CA ASP A 290 -20.43 12.05 -5.18
C ASP A 290 -19.68 13.04 -6.08
N ASN A 291 -20.10 13.11 -7.35
CA ASN A 291 -19.51 13.98 -8.37
C ASN A 291 -20.16 15.37 -8.44
N THR A 292 -21.18 15.67 -7.63
CA THR A 292 -21.95 16.91 -7.72
C THR A 292 -21.11 18.15 -7.36
N ALA A 293 -20.06 17.95 -6.57
CA ALA A 293 -19.18 19.02 -6.09
C ALA A 293 -17.88 19.21 -6.93
N MET A 294 -17.73 18.50 -8.05
CA MET A 294 -16.51 18.61 -8.86
C MET A 294 -16.36 19.97 -9.51
N LYS A 295 -15.30 20.72 -9.18
CA LYS A 295 -14.92 21.95 -9.86
C LYS A 295 -14.23 21.62 -11.20
N PRO A 296 -14.51 22.35 -12.30
CA PRO A 296 -13.77 22.19 -13.56
C PRO A 296 -12.30 22.53 -13.32
N SER A 297 -11.38 21.66 -13.78
CA SER A 297 -9.94 21.90 -13.62
C SER A 297 -9.55 23.20 -14.35
N ARG A 298 -8.67 24.02 -13.75
CA ARG A 298 -8.15 25.26 -14.37
C ARG A 298 -7.58 25.04 -15.78
N THR A 299 -7.05 23.86 -16.07
CA THR A 299 -6.53 23.49 -17.41
C THR A 299 -7.63 23.37 -18.46
N SER A 300 -8.87 22.98 -18.09
CA SER A 300 -9.98 22.88 -19.02
C SER A 300 -10.56 24.25 -19.37
N LEU A 301 -10.49 25.21 -18.44
CA LEU A 301 -10.91 26.61 -18.68
C LEU A 301 -9.97 27.30 -19.67
N LEU A 302 -8.65 27.15 -19.52
CA LEU A 302 -7.69 27.74 -20.46
C LEU A 302 -7.76 27.09 -21.85
N THR A 303 -8.09 25.80 -21.96
CA THR A 303 -8.27 25.14 -23.26
C THR A 303 -9.59 25.50 -23.92
N SER A 304 -10.66 25.72 -23.14
CA SER A 304 -11.95 26.16 -23.66
C SER A 304 -11.89 27.64 -24.10
N ILE A 305 -11.18 28.50 -23.35
CA ILE A 305 -10.97 29.91 -23.74
C ILE A 305 -10.11 30.01 -25.01
N LYS A 306 -9.04 29.20 -25.15
CA LYS A 306 -8.27 29.15 -26.41
C LYS A 306 -9.08 28.63 -27.59
N ARG A 307 -10.01 27.68 -27.39
CA ARG A 307 -10.92 27.22 -28.46
C ARG A 307 -12.01 28.22 -28.83
N SER A 308 -12.48 29.02 -27.86
CA SER A 308 -13.44 30.10 -28.12
C SER A 308 -12.81 31.24 -28.93
N LEU A 309 -11.59 31.66 -28.52
CA LEU A 309 -10.86 32.73 -29.22
C LEU A 309 -10.37 32.35 -30.64
N SER A 310 -10.18 31.07 -30.92
CA SER A 310 -9.84 30.56 -32.25
C SER A 310 -11.05 30.35 -33.19
N ARG A 311 -12.28 30.49 -32.69
CA ARG A 311 -13.52 30.46 -33.51
C ARG A 311 -14.06 31.83 -33.90
N GLU A 312 -13.56 32.91 -33.31
CA GLU A 312 -13.94 34.27 -33.65
C GLU A 312 -12.96 34.95 -34.63
N LEU A 313 -11.95 34.23 -35.13
CA LEU A 313 -10.92 34.73 -36.04
C LEU A 313 -10.92 34.06 -37.42
N PHE A 314 -12.05 33.42 -37.82
CA PHE A 314 -12.27 32.96 -39.19
C PHE A 314 -13.69 33.27 -39.65
#